data_80b7702d2ef7dd0e9990adf4c4d70f0a
#
_entry.id   80b7702d2ef7dd0e9990adf4c4d70f0a
#
_cell.length_a   1.000
_cell.length_b   1.000
_cell.length_c   1.000
_cell.angle_alpha   90.00
_cell.angle_beta   90.00
_cell.angle_gamma   90.00
#
_symmetry.space_group_name_H-M   'P 1'
#
loop_
_entity.id
_entity.type
_entity.pdbx_description
1 polymer ?
#
loop_
_entity_poly.entity_id
_entity_poly.type
_entity_poly.pdbx_seq_one_letter_code
_entity_poly.pdbx_strand_id
1 'polypeptide(L)'
;TPANVSKFDAAAEQLSCDVLATSSYYTFKCGPVKLNVVFTAPQLIDDLDLLSTPINYISYKVTGLDKKKHDVQLLITTSPELAVNSSSQPTVSNTLSKGGMKYLKAGTIKQAYCATAADLICQDWGYVYLTQGASNQQLSLNSELEIENTFSATGNLPTSKEEVRAFKNVDMPALAFVDNLGSVDKKTSKSNFTLIGYDDVWSIMYLYELRKGYWAHDGKVTIFDAFNKLRNNYNDIMQRCRKLDETIYDDAFKAGGKEYAEICSGAYRQTISAHKLFTDNKGRLLFFSKENNSNGS
;
A
#
# COMPACT_ATOMS: atom_id res chain seq x y z
N THR A 1 10.24 -3.56 11.78
CA THR A 1 9.98 -4.46 12.93
C THR A 1 10.79 -4.02 14.14
N PRO A 2 10.31 -4.19 15.39
CA PRO A 2 11.01 -3.73 16.61
C PRO A 2 12.38 -4.38 16.84
N ALA A 3 12.68 -5.48 16.20
CA ALA A 3 13.89 -6.27 16.49
C ALA A 3 15.21 -5.66 15.96
N ASN A 4 15.17 -4.71 15.03
CA ASN A 4 16.38 -4.21 14.34
C ASN A 4 16.62 -2.70 14.47
N VAL A 5 15.88 -2.01 15.32
CA VAL A 5 16.01 -0.55 15.54
C VAL A 5 17.44 -0.15 15.98
N SER A 6 18.24 -1.08 16.53
CA SER A 6 19.62 -0.82 16.96
C SER A 6 20.62 -0.60 15.81
N LYS A 7 20.20 -0.80 14.55
CA LYS A 7 21.08 -0.62 13.38
C LYS A 7 21.01 0.76 12.74
N PHE A 8 20.03 1.56 13.12
CA PHE A 8 19.84 2.91 12.59
C PHE A 8 20.39 3.94 13.58
N ASP A 9 21.00 4.98 13.04
CA ASP A 9 21.63 6.04 13.85
C ASP A 9 20.64 6.81 14.73
N ALA A 10 19.40 7.00 14.24
CA ALA A 10 18.34 7.67 14.97
C ALA A 10 16.93 7.34 14.43
N ALA A 11 15.95 7.39 15.30
CA ALA A 11 14.54 7.39 14.91
C ALA A 11 14.12 8.78 14.39
N ALA A 12 13.25 8.80 13.38
CA ALA A 12 12.62 10.04 12.93
C ALA A 12 11.59 10.54 13.95
N GLU A 13 11.52 11.86 14.14
CA GLU A 13 10.49 12.51 14.94
C GLU A 13 9.22 12.72 14.11
N GLN A 14 8.09 12.14 14.51
CA GLN A 14 6.81 12.42 13.88
C GLN A 14 6.29 13.79 14.35
N LEU A 15 6.11 14.70 13.41
CA LEU A 15 5.64 16.06 13.68
C LEU A 15 4.12 16.20 13.56
N SER A 16 3.50 15.50 12.61
CA SER A 16 2.05 15.50 12.42
C SER A 16 1.56 14.19 11.81
N CYS A 17 0.27 13.93 12.04
CA CYS A 17 -0.52 12.88 11.38
C CYS A 17 -1.94 13.42 11.18
N ASP A 18 -2.37 13.54 9.91
CA ASP A 18 -3.72 13.93 9.55
C ASP A 18 -4.36 12.81 8.72
N VAL A 19 -5.53 12.34 9.14
CA VAL A 19 -6.25 11.25 8.50
C VAL A 19 -7.53 11.78 7.87
N LEU A 20 -7.59 11.77 6.53
CA LEU A 20 -8.74 12.19 5.75
C LEU A 20 -9.43 10.99 5.08
N ALA A 21 -10.46 11.22 4.31
CA ALA A 21 -11.31 10.17 3.74
C ALA A 21 -10.52 9.19 2.83
N THR A 22 -9.67 9.69 1.94
CA THR A 22 -8.87 8.86 1.03
C THR A 22 -7.39 8.79 1.40
N SER A 23 -6.88 9.76 2.17
CA SER A 23 -5.44 9.93 2.38
C SER A 23 -5.07 10.11 3.85
N SER A 24 -3.90 9.57 4.23
CA SER A 24 -3.26 9.81 5.53
C SER A 24 -1.95 10.54 5.29
N TYR A 25 -1.80 11.70 5.91
CA TYR A 25 -0.66 12.59 5.75
C TYR A 25 0.23 12.54 6.99
N TYR A 26 1.49 12.20 6.79
CA TYR A 26 2.48 12.17 7.85
C TYR A 26 3.60 13.16 7.56
N THR A 27 4.07 13.83 8.59
CA THR A 27 5.27 14.67 8.53
C THR A 27 6.27 14.19 9.56
N PHE A 28 7.50 13.93 9.11
CA PHE A 28 8.61 13.50 9.96
C PHE A 28 9.78 14.46 9.83
N LYS A 29 10.51 14.63 10.92
CA LYS A 29 11.84 15.22 10.94
C LYS A 29 12.88 14.12 11.03
N CYS A 30 13.71 14.03 10.01
CA CYS A 30 14.76 13.00 9.87
C CYS A 30 16.12 13.74 9.87
N GLY A 31 16.64 14.04 11.06
CA GLY A 31 17.85 14.88 11.18
C GLY A 31 17.68 16.23 10.48
N PRO A 32 18.52 16.56 9.46
CA PRO A 32 18.47 17.85 8.76
C PRO A 32 17.42 17.93 7.64
N VAL A 33 16.59 16.89 7.46
CA VAL A 33 15.56 16.88 6.43
C VAL A 33 14.17 16.65 7.00
N LYS A 34 13.16 17.19 6.31
CA LYS A 34 11.74 16.92 6.54
C LYS A 34 11.25 15.94 5.50
N LEU A 35 10.62 14.86 5.95
CA LEU A 35 9.95 13.87 5.11
C LEU A 35 8.43 13.99 5.29
N ASN A 36 7.72 14.26 4.20
CA ASN A 36 6.28 14.12 4.14
C ASN A 36 5.96 12.81 3.43
N VAL A 37 5.10 11.97 4.03
CA VAL A 37 4.59 10.73 3.45
C VAL A 37 3.07 10.79 3.40
N VAL A 38 2.51 10.38 2.27
CA VAL A 38 1.05 10.33 2.07
C VAL A 38 0.69 8.93 1.58
N PHE A 39 -0.12 8.25 2.37
CA PHE A 39 -0.75 6.99 1.95
C PHE A 39 -2.13 7.31 1.40
N THR A 40 -2.38 7.00 0.13
CA THR A 40 -3.65 7.28 -0.53
C THR A 40 -4.27 6.00 -1.08
N ALA A 41 -5.50 5.71 -0.64
CA ALA A 41 -6.39 4.74 -1.25
C ALA A 41 -7.41 5.50 -2.11
N PRO A 42 -7.41 5.37 -3.46
CA PRO A 42 -8.26 6.17 -4.33
C PRO A 42 -9.70 5.69 -4.32
N GLN A 43 -10.34 5.77 -3.15
CA GLN A 43 -11.71 5.33 -2.89
C GLN A 43 -12.72 6.38 -3.39
N LEU A 44 -12.75 6.60 -4.70
CA LEU A 44 -13.57 7.62 -5.36
C LEU A 44 -14.93 7.04 -5.73
N ILE A 45 -16.01 7.49 -5.06
CA ILE A 45 -17.37 6.96 -5.26
C ILE A 45 -17.97 7.30 -6.63
N ASP A 46 -17.42 8.27 -7.33
CA ASP A 46 -17.79 8.65 -8.70
C ASP A 46 -17.07 7.80 -9.78
N ASP A 47 -16.19 6.86 -9.37
CA ASP A 47 -15.41 6.00 -10.26
C ASP A 47 -15.31 4.59 -9.66
N LEU A 48 -16.24 3.71 -10.03
CA LEU A 48 -16.35 2.37 -9.48
C LEU A 48 -15.11 1.48 -9.74
N ASP A 49 -14.41 1.73 -10.82
CA ASP A 49 -13.13 1.06 -11.10
C ASP A 49 -12.09 1.44 -10.04
N LEU A 50 -11.89 2.74 -9.81
CA LEU A 50 -10.95 3.21 -8.79
C LEU A 50 -11.40 2.83 -7.38
N LEU A 51 -12.71 2.96 -7.08
CA LEU A 51 -13.29 2.58 -5.79
C LEU A 51 -12.96 1.12 -5.43
N SER A 52 -13.01 0.23 -6.39
CA SER A 52 -12.83 -1.22 -6.18
C SER A 52 -11.39 -1.70 -6.42
N THR A 53 -10.53 -0.89 -7.04
CA THR A 53 -9.14 -1.28 -7.34
C THR A 53 -8.32 -1.38 -6.05
N PRO A 54 -7.73 -2.55 -5.74
CA PRO A 54 -7.04 -2.78 -4.48
C PRO A 54 -5.57 -2.32 -4.52
N ILE A 55 -5.32 -1.09 -4.98
CA ILE A 55 -3.98 -0.51 -5.13
C ILE A 55 -3.95 0.86 -4.48
N ASN A 56 -2.93 1.10 -3.69
CA ASN A 56 -2.70 2.33 -2.95
C ASN A 56 -1.40 3.00 -3.38
N TYR A 57 -1.34 4.31 -3.22
CA TYR A 57 -0.12 5.08 -3.41
C TYR A 57 0.58 5.30 -2.07
N ILE A 58 1.90 5.24 -2.11
CA ILE A 58 2.80 5.78 -1.08
C ILE A 58 3.55 6.92 -1.73
N SER A 59 3.07 8.14 -1.52
CA SER A 59 3.70 9.35 -2.05
C SER A 59 4.59 9.98 -0.99
N TYR A 60 5.72 10.54 -1.41
CA TYR A 60 6.66 11.15 -0.47
C TYR A 60 7.30 12.41 -1.05
N LYS A 61 7.64 13.33 -0.14
CA LYS A 61 8.38 14.55 -0.46
C LYS A 61 9.43 14.82 0.63
N VAL A 62 10.65 15.07 0.21
CA VAL A 62 11.75 15.41 1.09
C VAL A 62 12.20 16.85 0.83
N THR A 63 12.46 17.61 1.91
CA THR A 63 12.93 18.99 1.86
C THR A 63 14.01 19.16 2.92
N GLY A 64 15.11 19.82 2.61
CA GLY A 64 16.12 20.18 3.61
C GLY A 64 15.58 21.23 4.60
N LEU A 65 16.01 21.15 5.85
CA LEU A 65 15.63 22.10 6.90
C LEU A 65 16.61 23.28 7.01
N ASP A 66 17.80 23.15 6.43
CA ASP A 66 18.84 24.17 6.41
C ASP A 66 19.29 24.49 4.97
N LYS A 67 20.33 25.34 4.85
CA LYS A 67 20.87 25.77 3.56
C LYS A 67 21.93 24.81 2.99
N LYS A 68 22.32 23.78 3.76
CA LYS A 68 23.29 22.79 3.30
C LYS A 68 22.59 21.79 2.39
N LYS A 69 23.36 21.20 1.48
CA LYS A 69 22.88 20.12 0.64
C LYS A 69 22.98 18.79 1.39
N HIS A 70 21.91 18.02 1.35
CA HIS A 70 21.80 16.70 1.96
C HIS A 70 21.38 15.70 0.89
N ASP A 71 22.20 14.68 0.64
CA ASP A 71 21.84 13.60 -0.27
C ASP A 71 20.90 12.62 0.46
N VAL A 72 19.78 12.33 -0.16
CA VAL A 72 18.69 11.55 0.46
C VAL A 72 18.34 10.34 -0.38
N GLN A 73 18.24 9.23 0.28
CA GLN A 73 17.70 7.98 -0.24
C GLN A 73 16.55 7.53 0.67
N LEU A 74 15.49 7.01 0.06
CA LEU A 74 14.33 6.49 0.77
C LEU A 74 14.24 4.98 0.54
N LEU A 75 14.28 4.23 1.65
CA LEU A 75 13.99 2.80 1.68
C LEU A 75 12.57 2.57 2.22
N ILE A 76 11.79 1.77 1.52
CA ILE A 76 10.51 1.23 1.99
C ILE A 76 10.61 -0.30 1.95
N THR A 77 10.28 -0.94 3.06
CA THR A 77 10.18 -2.40 3.14
C THR A 77 8.75 -2.81 3.46
N THR A 78 8.34 -3.93 2.92
CA THR A 78 7.01 -4.50 3.13
C THR A 78 7.16 -5.98 3.47
N SER A 79 6.56 -6.41 4.58
CA SER A 79 6.55 -7.82 4.98
C SER A 79 5.49 -8.62 4.22
N PRO A 80 5.76 -9.88 3.84
CA PRO A 80 4.75 -10.84 3.37
C PRO A 80 3.62 -11.10 4.38
N GLU A 81 3.82 -10.73 5.65
CA GLU A 81 2.80 -10.85 6.70
C GLU A 81 1.50 -10.09 6.39
N LEU A 82 1.53 -9.11 5.47
CA LEU A 82 0.32 -8.47 4.94
C LEU A 82 -0.61 -9.42 4.17
N ALA A 83 -0.14 -10.62 3.82
CA ALA A 83 -0.89 -11.60 3.02
C ALA A 83 -1.10 -12.94 3.74
N VAL A 84 -1.01 -12.95 5.08
CA VAL A 84 -1.21 -14.14 5.91
C VAL A 84 -2.17 -13.87 7.05
N ASN A 85 -2.83 -14.91 7.53
CA ASN A 85 -3.64 -14.84 8.77
C ASN A 85 -2.77 -15.01 10.02
N SER A 86 -1.68 -15.75 9.91
CA SER A 86 -0.73 -15.98 10.99
C SER A 86 0.69 -15.94 10.46
N SER A 87 1.60 -15.31 11.21
CA SER A 87 3.03 -15.26 10.90
C SER A 87 3.71 -16.64 10.80
N SER A 88 3.04 -17.70 11.23
CA SER A 88 3.49 -19.09 11.07
C SER A 88 3.13 -19.72 9.71
N GLN A 89 2.30 -19.06 8.88
CA GLN A 89 1.91 -19.61 7.59
C GLN A 89 3.06 -19.55 6.58
N PRO A 90 3.29 -20.65 5.82
CA PRO A 90 4.31 -20.66 4.77
C PRO A 90 3.96 -19.69 3.65
N THR A 91 4.94 -18.90 3.22
CA THR A 91 4.82 -17.90 2.16
C THR A 91 5.73 -18.17 0.99
N VAL A 92 5.35 -17.64 -0.16
CA VAL A 92 6.20 -17.54 -1.35
C VAL A 92 6.22 -16.10 -1.83
N SER A 93 7.42 -15.62 -2.13
CA SER A 93 7.66 -14.29 -2.67
C SER A 93 8.42 -14.39 -3.99
N ASN A 94 8.02 -13.58 -4.97
CA ASN A 94 8.58 -13.62 -6.32
C ASN A 94 8.94 -12.23 -6.83
N THR A 95 9.97 -12.16 -7.68
CA THR A 95 10.26 -11.02 -8.53
C THR A 95 9.66 -11.24 -9.90
N LEU A 96 8.90 -10.28 -10.41
CA LEU A 96 8.21 -10.36 -11.69
C LEU A 96 8.56 -9.14 -12.55
N SER A 97 8.53 -9.31 -13.87
CA SER A 97 8.65 -8.21 -14.83
C SER A 97 7.49 -8.25 -15.82
N LYS A 98 6.79 -7.13 -16.00
CA LYS A 98 5.67 -7.01 -16.93
C LYS A 98 5.62 -5.60 -17.51
N GLY A 99 5.57 -5.49 -18.85
CA GLY A 99 5.47 -4.18 -19.50
C GLY A 99 6.63 -3.22 -19.19
N GLY A 100 7.86 -3.72 -19.02
CA GLY A 100 9.03 -2.93 -18.66
C GLY A 100 9.12 -2.49 -17.19
N MET A 101 8.14 -2.88 -16.36
CA MET A 101 8.11 -2.59 -14.93
C MET A 101 8.37 -3.85 -14.11
N LYS A 102 9.02 -3.65 -12.95
CA LYS A 102 9.26 -4.71 -11.97
C LYS A 102 8.19 -4.69 -10.89
N TYR A 103 7.89 -5.88 -10.39
CA TYR A 103 6.96 -6.11 -9.29
C TYR A 103 7.55 -7.13 -8.33
N LEU A 104 7.43 -6.85 -7.05
CA LEU A 104 7.63 -7.83 -6.00
C LEU A 104 6.26 -8.33 -5.56
N LYS A 105 6.13 -9.64 -5.40
CA LYS A 105 4.87 -10.31 -5.07
C LYS A 105 5.09 -11.25 -3.91
N ALA A 106 4.18 -11.28 -2.94
CA ALA A 106 4.21 -12.24 -1.84
C ALA A 106 2.82 -12.71 -1.44
N GLY A 107 2.70 -13.94 -0.97
CA GLY A 107 1.46 -14.50 -0.43
C GLY A 107 1.69 -15.87 0.19
N THR A 108 0.62 -16.47 0.74
CA THR A 108 0.68 -17.83 1.27
C THR A 108 0.94 -18.84 0.15
N ILE A 109 1.65 -19.92 0.46
CA ILE A 109 1.84 -21.04 -0.51
C ILE A 109 0.50 -21.71 -0.79
N LYS A 110 -0.33 -21.93 0.25
CA LYS A 110 -1.67 -22.49 0.12
C LYS A 110 -2.69 -21.37 -0.06
N GLN A 111 -3.20 -21.23 -1.25
CA GLN A 111 -4.23 -20.24 -1.60
C GLN A 111 -5.64 -20.83 -1.31
N ALA A 112 -6.11 -20.68 -0.08
CA ALA A 112 -7.40 -21.19 0.39
C ALA A 112 -8.50 -20.14 0.20
N TYR A 113 -8.88 -19.85 -1.06
CA TYR A 113 -9.82 -18.79 -1.43
C TYR A 113 -11.15 -18.88 -0.69
N CYS A 114 -11.45 -17.89 0.15
CA CYS A 114 -12.70 -17.81 0.92
C CYS A 114 -13.07 -19.09 1.70
N ALA A 115 -12.06 -19.90 2.08
CA ALA A 115 -12.31 -21.24 2.64
C ALA A 115 -12.66 -21.23 4.13
N THR A 116 -12.36 -20.15 4.82
CA THR A 116 -12.58 -19.99 6.27
C THR A 116 -13.37 -18.73 6.54
N ALA A 117 -14.38 -18.83 7.40
CA ALA A 117 -15.11 -17.69 7.95
C ALA A 117 -15.18 -17.87 9.45
N ALA A 118 -14.64 -16.93 10.21
CA ALA A 118 -14.77 -16.85 11.68
C ALA A 118 -14.29 -15.46 12.14
N ASP A 119 -14.60 -15.13 13.37
CA ASP A 119 -14.08 -13.95 14.04
C ASP A 119 -12.55 -14.01 14.10
N LEU A 120 -11.90 -12.87 14.01
CA LEU A 120 -10.44 -12.71 14.09
C LEU A 120 -9.62 -13.44 13.01
N ILE A 121 -10.23 -13.85 11.91
CA ILE A 121 -9.51 -14.41 10.76
C ILE A 121 -9.17 -13.31 9.76
N CYS A 122 -7.87 -13.12 9.51
CA CYS A 122 -7.39 -12.28 8.43
C CYS A 122 -7.39 -13.06 7.12
N GLN A 123 -7.45 -12.35 6.00
CA GLN A 123 -7.37 -12.96 4.68
C GLN A 123 -5.99 -13.59 4.47
N ASP A 124 -5.96 -14.88 4.16
CA ASP A 124 -4.75 -15.68 3.96
C ASP A 124 -4.64 -16.26 2.54
N TRP A 125 -5.28 -15.62 1.58
CA TRP A 125 -5.17 -15.90 0.15
C TRP A 125 -4.98 -14.60 -0.62
N GLY A 126 -4.59 -14.70 -1.88
CA GLY A 126 -4.19 -13.55 -2.68
C GLY A 126 -2.73 -13.17 -2.45
N TYR A 127 -2.35 -12.02 -2.96
CA TYR A 127 -0.96 -11.60 -3.01
C TYR A 127 -0.82 -10.10 -2.79
N VAL A 128 0.11 -9.72 -1.92
CA VAL A 128 0.60 -8.35 -1.85
C VAL A 128 1.61 -8.09 -2.96
N TYR A 129 1.56 -6.92 -3.55
CA TYR A 129 2.50 -6.43 -4.57
C TYR A 129 3.11 -5.11 -4.15
N LEU A 130 4.39 -4.95 -4.40
CA LEU A 130 5.11 -3.67 -4.35
C LEU A 130 5.74 -3.41 -5.71
N THR A 131 5.59 -2.19 -6.26
CA THR A 131 6.11 -1.85 -7.58
C THR A 131 6.60 -0.41 -7.66
N GLN A 132 7.38 -0.12 -8.67
CA GLN A 132 7.90 1.22 -8.95
C GLN A 132 6.81 2.19 -9.38
N GLY A 133 6.90 3.45 -8.94
CA GLY A 133 6.20 4.59 -9.54
C GLY A 133 6.92 5.13 -10.78
N ALA A 134 8.26 5.06 -10.80
CA ALA A 134 9.12 5.47 -11.88
C ALA A 134 10.22 4.43 -12.16
N SER A 135 10.70 4.34 -13.40
CA SER A 135 11.63 3.28 -13.85
C SER A 135 13.04 3.34 -13.22
N ASN A 136 13.43 4.48 -12.68
CA ASN A 136 14.74 4.67 -12.04
C ASN A 136 14.79 4.20 -10.58
N GLN A 137 13.67 3.79 -10.02
CA GLN A 137 13.60 3.25 -8.66
C GLN A 137 14.02 1.78 -8.63
N GLN A 138 14.62 1.37 -7.52
CA GLN A 138 15.12 0.01 -7.34
C GLN A 138 14.13 -0.84 -6.56
N LEU A 139 14.02 -2.11 -6.90
CA LEU A 139 13.27 -3.12 -6.16
C LEU A 139 14.17 -4.31 -5.87
N SER A 140 14.06 -4.87 -4.67
CA SER A 140 14.72 -6.12 -4.30
C SER A 140 13.85 -6.99 -3.41
N LEU A 141 13.87 -8.27 -3.69
CA LEU A 141 13.35 -9.33 -2.84
C LEU A 141 14.52 -10.02 -2.17
N ASN A 142 14.64 -9.87 -0.85
CA ASN A 142 15.70 -10.52 -0.09
C ASN A 142 15.31 -10.63 1.39
N SER A 143 16.15 -11.23 2.26
CA SER A 143 15.91 -11.17 3.69
C SER A 143 15.97 -9.71 4.18
N GLU A 144 15.15 -9.36 5.14
CA GLU A 144 15.12 -8.01 5.73
C GLU A 144 16.51 -7.59 6.21
N LEU A 145 17.21 -8.50 6.88
CA LEU A 145 18.57 -8.27 7.39
C LEU A 145 19.58 -7.91 6.29
N GLU A 146 19.53 -8.62 5.15
CA GLU A 146 20.43 -8.34 4.02
C GLU A 146 20.12 -7.02 3.34
N ILE A 147 18.83 -6.69 3.22
CA ILE A 147 18.36 -5.40 2.70
C ILE A 147 18.88 -4.26 3.59
N GLU A 148 18.65 -4.34 4.89
CA GLU A 148 19.06 -3.30 5.84
C GLU A 148 20.59 -3.12 5.89
N ASN A 149 21.34 -4.23 5.95
CA ASN A 149 22.80 -4.18 5.97
C ASN A 149 23.37 -3.57 4.68
N THR A 150 22.86 -3.99 3.53
CA THR A 150 23.35 -3.48 2.23
C THR A 150 22.98 -2.01 2.06
N PHE A 151 21.74 -1.65 2.37
CA PHE A 151 21.28 -0.26 2.27
C PHE A 151 22.05 0.67 3.21
N SER A 152 22.25 0.28 4.48
CA SER A 152 23.02 1.08 5.44
C SER A 152 24.48 1.27 5.02
N ALA A 153 25.07 0.28 4.38
CA ALA A 153 26.47 0.34 3.95
C ALA A 153 26.68 1.10 2.63
N THR A 154 25.70 1.04 1.70
CA THR A 154 25.94 1.45 0.29
C THR A 154 24.87 2.39 -0.24
N GLY A 155 23.72 2.55 0.43
CA GLY A 155 22.54 3.24 -0.08
C GLY A 155 21.82 2.50 -1.22
N ASN A 156 22.20 1.25 -1.50
CA ASN A 156 21.60 0.44 -2.57
C ASN A 156 20.93 -0.80 -1.99
N LEU A 157 20.13 -1.47 -2.82
CA LEU A 157 19.55 -2.76 -2.50
C LEU A 157 20.48 -3.90 -2.90
N PRO A 158 20.46 -5.05 -2.19
CA PRO A 158 21.13 -6.26 -2.64
C PRO A 158 20.49 -6.78 -3.93
N THR A 159 21.22 -7.66 -4.64
CA THR A 159 20.66 -8.34 -5.82
C THR A 159 19.38 -9.09 -5.43
N SER A 160 18.31 -8.82 -6.16
CA SER A 160 17.02 -9.46 -5.92
C SER A 160 17.09 -10.97 -6.18
N LYS A 161 16.49 -11.75 -5.32
CA LYS A 161 16.20 -13.17 -5.57
C LYS A 161 14.95 -13.28 -6.44
N GLU A 162 14.88 -14.26 -7.34
CA GLU A 162 13.71 -14.47 -8.20
C GLU A 162 12.52 -15.00 -7.40
N GLU A 163 12.79 -15.98 -6.52
CA GLU A 163 11.81 -16.57 -5.62
C GLU A 163 12.43 -16.84 -4.25
N VAL A 164 11.67 -16.60 -3.19
CA VAL A 164 12.00 -17.02 -1.82
C VAL A 164 10.78 -17.69 -1.21
N ARG A 165 10.99 -18.88 -0.63
CA ARG A 165 10.00 -19.59 0.16
C ARG A 165 10.38 -19.49 1.62
N ALA A 166 9.44 -19.05 2.46
CA ALA A 166 9.62 -18.98 3.89
C ALA A 166 8.61 -19.89 4.60
N PHE A 167 9.09 -20.62 5.59
CA PHE A 167 8.32 -21.51 6.44
C PHE A 167 8.41 -21.01 7.87
N LYS A 168 7.26 -20.58 8.43
CA LYS A 168 7.16 -19.89 9.73
C LYS A 168 7.88 -18.53 9.69
N ASN A 169 8.16 -17.96 10.83
CA ASN A 169 8.78 -16.62 10.98
C ASN A 169 10.28 -16.57 10.67
N VAL A 170 10.87 -17.68 10.24
CA VAL A 170 12.30 -17.76 9.96
C VAL A 170 12.55 -17.35 8.52
N ASP A 171 13.43 -16.39 8.31
CA ASP A 171 13.88 -15.89 7.01
C ASP A 171 12.75 -15.31 6.13
N MET A 172 11.73 -14.70 6.75
CA MET A 172 10.72 -13.97 5.99
C MET A 172 11.40 -12.93 5.08
N PRO A 173 11.16 -12.99 3.76
CA PRO A 173 11.71 -11.99 2.87
C PRO A 173 11.01 -10.66 3.06
N ALA A 174 11.71 -9.57 2.83
CA ALA A 174 11.11 -8.25 2.66
C ALA A 174 11.02 -7.89 1.18
N LEU A 175 9.92 -7.28 0.80
CA LEU A 175 9.75 -6.61 -0.48
C LEU A 175 10.29 -5.19 -0.30
N ALA A 176 11.44 -4.89 -0.89
CA ALA A 176 12.13 -3.62 -0.67
C ALA A 176 12.10 -2.74 -1.91
N PHE A 177 11.92 -1.44 -1.67
CA PHE A 177 11.94 -0.38 -2.64
C PHE A 177 12.93 0.69 -2.21
N VAL A 178 13.75 1.17 -3.13
CA VAL A 178 14.64 2.32 -2.89
C VAL A 178 14.46 3.37 -3.98
N ASP A 179 14.33 4.61 -3.55
CA ASP A 179 14.43 5.78 -4.41
C ASP A 179 15.61 6.65 -4.01
N ASN A 180 16.50 6.90 -4.95
CA ASN A 180 17.59 7.87 -4.78
C ASN A 180 17.10 9.25 -5.18
N LEU A 181 16.70 10.04 -4.19
CA LEU A 181 16.16 11.39 -4.39
C LEU A 181 17.25 12.42 -4.67
N GLY A 182 18.51 12.08 -4.43
CA GLY A 182 19.63 12.98 -4.59
C GLY A 182 19.62 14.13 -3.59
N SER A 183 20.15 15.28 -4.01
CA SER A 183 20.43 16.38 -3.08
C SER A 183 19.22 17.30 -2.87
N VAL A 184 18.94 17.60 -1.61
CA VAL A 184 17.91 18.57 -1.16
C VAL A 184 18.51 19.61 -0.22
N ASP A 185 17.91 20.79 -0.16
CA ASP A 185 18.21 21.86 0.79
C ASP A 185 16.91 22.61 1.15
N LYS A 186 17.00 23.73 1.89
CA LYS A 186 15.83 24.52 2.29
C LYS A 186 15.01 25.07 1.10
N LYS A 187 15.62 25.21 -0.09
CA LYS A 187 14.98 25.72 -1.29
C LYS A 187 14.62 24.63 -2.29
N THR A 188 15.28 23.47 -2.19
CA THR A 188 15.13 22.36 -3.14
C THR A 188 14.47 21.17 -2.46
N SER A 189 13.32 20.77 -2.97
CA SER A 189 12.63 19.55 -2.53
C SER A 189 12.59 18.51 -3.66
N LYS A 190 12.49 17.25 -3.28
CA LYS A 190 12.28 16.13 -4.19
C LYS A 190 11.05 15.35 -3.78
N SER A 191 10.27 14.89 -4.74
CA SER A 191 9.05 14.10 -4.50
C SER A 191 8.91 13.01 -5.53
N ASN A 192 8.35 11.89 -5.11
CA ASN A 192 8.03 10.75 -5.97
C ASN A 192 6.96 9.89 -5.29
N PHE A 193 6.65 8.73 -5.87
CA PHE A 193 5.72 7.77 -5.29
C PHE A 193 6.09 6.34 -5.64
N THR A 194 5.54 5.39 -4.92
CA THR A 194 5.49 3.96 -5.23
C THR A 194 4.06 3.45 -5.06
N LEU A 195 3.80 2.25 -5.52
CA LEU A 195 2.49 1.62 -5.48
C LEU A 195 2.56 0.29 -4.71
N ILE A 196 1.62 0.10 -3.81
CA ILE A 196 1.38 -1.15 -3.11
C ILE A 196 -0.05 -1.61 -3.39
N GLY A 197 -0.25 -2.90 -3.65
CA GLY A 197 -1.58 -3.43 -3.92
C GLY A 197 -1.76 -4.84 -3.39
N TYR A 198 -3.03 -5.26 -3.28
CA TYR A 198 -3.38 -6.59 -2.84
C TYR A 198 -4.40 -7.21 -3.79
N ASP A 199 -3.94 -8.15 -4.64
CA ASP A 199 -4.83 -8.93 -5.50
C ASP A 199 -5.36 -10.14 -4.72
N ASP A 200 -6.61 -10.08 -4.33
CA ASP A 200 -7.27 -11.18 -3.62
C ASP A 200 -7.69 -12.34 -4.55
N VAL A 201 -7.47 -12.21 -5.86
CA VAL A 201 -7.78 -13.19 -6.92
C VAL A 201 -9.26 -13.53 -6.99
N TRP A 202 -9.84 -13.93 -5.86
CA TRP A 202 -11.26 -14.12 -5.62
C TRP A 202 -11.68 -13.29 -4.41
N SER A 203 -12.49 -12.28 -4.67
CA SER A 203 -12.80 -11.26 -3.67
C SER A 203 -13.86 -11.68 -2.67
N ILE A 204 -14.79 -12.54 -3.09
CA ILE A 204 -15.91 -12.96 -2.25
C ILE A 204 -16.48 -14.32 -2.73
N MET A 205 -17.02 -15.09 -1.81
CA MET A 205 -17.89 -16.22 -2.09
C MET A 205 -19.36 -15.79 -1.93
N TYR A 206 -20.06 -15.66 -3.03
CA TYR A 206 -21.47 -15.26 -3.05
C TYR A 206 -22.34 -16.42 -3.54
N LEU A 207 -23.26 -16.89 -2.70
CA LEU A 207 -24.14 -18.04 -2.97
C LEU A 207 -23.38 -19.27 -3.50
N TYR A 208 -22.27 -19.62 -2.81
CA TYR A 208 -21.37 -20.74 -3.15
C TYR A 208 -20.58 -20.57 -4.44
N GLU A 209 -20.55 -19.40 -5.04
CA GLU A 209 -19.75 -19.08 -6.21
C GLU A 209 -18.69 -18.04 -5.89
N LEU A 210 -17.44 -18.32 -6.27
CA LEU A 210 -16.34 -17.38 -6.15
C LEU A 210 -16.51 -16.24 -7.17
N ARG A 211 -16.38 -14.99 -6.73
CA ARG A 211 -16.48 -13.79 -7.55
C ARG A 211 -15.23 -12.94 -7.45
N LYS A 212 -14.86 -12.35 -8.59
CA LYS A 212 -13.79 -11.35 -8.64
C LYS A 212 -14.32 -9.98 -8.22
N GLY A 213 -13.43 -9.12 -7.73
CA GLY A 213 -13.74 -7.71 -7.52
C GLY A 213 -14.14 -7.02 -8.84
N TYR A 214 -14.99 -6.01 -8.75
CA TYR A 214 -15.49 -5.27 -9.90
C TYR A 214 -14.39 -4.75 -10.83
N TRP A 215 -13.29 -4.24 -10.27
CA TRP A 215 -12.13 -3.73 -10.99
C TRP A 215 -11.54 -4.73 -12.00
N ALA A 216 -11.68 -6.02 -11.72
CA ALA A 216 -11.10 -7.07 -12.57
C ALA A 216 -11.97 -7.39 -13.81
N HIS A 217 -13.20 -6.83 -13.90
CA HIS A 217 -14.12 -7.05 -15.01
C HIS A 217 -14.19 -8.52 -15.45
N ASP A 218 -14.49 -9.41 -14.48
CA ASP A 218 -14.50 -10.87 -14.66
C ASP A 218 -13.16 -11.45 -15.16
N GLY A 219 -12.06 -10.82 -14.81
CA GLY A 219 -10.71 -11.25 -15.15
C GLY A 219 -10.18 -10.73 -16.49
N LYS A 220 -10.91 -9.82 -17.15
CA LYS A 220 -10.43 -9.12 -18.36
C LYS A 220 -9.34 -8.10 -18.04
N VAL A 221 -9.33 -7.56 -16.83
CA VAL A 221 -8.32 -6.63 -16.32
C VAL A 221 -7.44 -7.37 -15.32
N THR A 222 -6.14 -7.37 -15.55
CA THR A 222 -5.16 -7.95 -14.62
C THR A 222 -4.70 -6.92 -13.61
N ILE A 223 -4.13 -7.38 -12.49
CA ILE A 223 -3.53 -6.48 -11.49
C ILE A 223 -2.42 -5.59 -12.10
N PHE A 224 -1.70 -6.08 -13.11
CA PHE A 224 -0.67 -5.31 -13.82
C PHE A 224 -1.26 -4.19 -14.66
N ASP A 225 -2.41 -4.43 -15.31
CA ASP A 225 -3.14 -3.39 -16.05
C ASP A 225 -3.64 -2.31 -15.10
N ALA A 226 -4.16 -2.71 -13.93
CA ALA A 226 -4.58 -1.79 -12.89
C ALA A 226 -3.41 -0.95 -12.36
N PHE A 227 -2.26 -1.56 -12.04
CA PHE A 227 -1.06 -0.82 -11.65
C PHE A 227 -0.62 0.18 -12.73
N ASN A 228 -0.63 -0.20 -13.99
CA ASN A 228 -0.27 0.69 -15.10
C ASN A 228 -1.25 1.86 -15.24
N LYS A 229 -2.56 1.58 -15.12
CA LYS A 229 -3.61 2.62 -15.13
C LYS A 229 -3.36 3.65 -14.01
N LEU A 230 -3.15 3.19 -12.78
CA LEU A 230 -2.93 4.08 -11.63
C LEU A 230 -1.61 4.87 -11.78
N ARG A 231 -0.53 4.22 -12.18
CA ARG A 231 0.77 4.89 -12.41
C ARG A 231 0.66 6.01 -13.41
N ASN A 232 0.02 5.76 -14.55
CA ASN A 232 -0.08 6.73 -15.64
C ASN A 232 -1.02 7.91 -15.31
N ASN A 233 -1.98 7.72 -14.41
CA ASN A 233 -2.95 8.72 -14.02
C ASN A 233 -2.69 9.30 -12.61
N TYR A 234 -1.49 9.15 -12.06
CA TYR A 234 -1.15 9.56 -10.70
C TYR A 234 -1.62 10.98 -10.35
N ASN A 235 -1.28 11.97 -11.17
CA ASN A 235 -1.58 13.37 -10.87
C ASN A 235 -3.09 13.64 -10.83
N ASP A 236 -3.84 13.12 -11.78
CA ASP A 236 -5.29 13.27 -11.85
C ASP A 236 -5.96 12.59 -10.63
N ILE A 237 -5.60 11.35 -10.36
CA ILE A 237 -6.17 10.60 -9.23
C ILE A 237 -5.87 11.30 -7.91
N MET A 238 -4.63 11.76 -7.70
CA MET A 238 -4.26 12.48 -6.48
C MET A 238 -5.01 13.81 -6.32
N GLN A 239 -5.28 14.51 -7.41
CA GLN A 239 -6.10 15.73 -7.38
C GLN A 239 -7.55 15.43 -7.01
N ARG A 240 -8.15 14.39 -7.59
CA ARG A 240 -9.51 13.95 -7.29
C ARG A 240 -9.65 13.49 -5.83
N CYS A 241 -8.71 12.70 -5.33
CA CYS A 241 -8.66 12.27 -3.93
C CYS A 241 -8.62 13.48 -2.99
N ARG A 242 -7.72 14.43 -3.24
CA ARG A 242 -7.61 15.65 -2.42
C ARG A 242 -8.91 16.45 -2.42
N LYS A 243 -9.53 16.63 -3.58
CA LYS A 243 -10.81 17.33 -3.69
C LYS A 243 -11.92 16.66 -2.87
N LEU A 244 -11.98 15.32 -2.91
CA LEU A 244 -12.96 14.57 -2.13
C LEU A 244 -12.67 14.70 -0.62
N ASP A 245 -11.41 14.57 -0.22
CA ASP A 245 -10.96 14.75 1.16
C ASP A 245 -11.35 16.12 1.71
N GLU A 246 -11.07 17.19 0.97
CA GLU A 246 -11.44 18.56 1.31
C GLU A 246 -12.96 18.73 1.40
N THR A 247 -13.72 18.20 0.43
CA THR A 247 -15.19 18.31 0.41
C THR A 247 -15.79 17.64 1.65
N ILE A 248 -15.43 16.40 1.95
CA ILE A 248 -15.96 15.66 3.11
C ILE A 248 -15.59 16.37 4.41
N TYR A 249 -14.32 16.78 4.54
CA TYR A 249 -13.86 17.43 5.75
C TYR A 249 -14.53 18.78 5.99
N ASP A 250 -14.58 19.65 4.96
CA ASP A 250 -15.14 20.99 5.07
C ASP A 250 -16.64 20.99 5.36
N ASP A 251 -17.39 20.10 4.71
CA ASP A 251 -18.83 20.01 4.93
C ASP A 251 -19.15 19.46 6.33
N ALA A 252 -18.41 18.45 6.77
CA ALA A 252 -18.54 17.93 8.13
C ALA A 252 -18.08 18.94 9.18
N PHE A 253 -17.02 19.71 8.92
CA PHE A 253 -16.53 20.76 9.82
C PHE A 253 -17.58 21.88 9.99
N LYS A 254 -18.23 22.31 8.92
CA LYS A 254 -19.34 23.28 8.98
C LYS A 254 -20.51 22.76 9.80
N ALA A 255 -20.79 21.45 9.70
CA ALA A 255 -21.91 20.84 10.41
C ALA A 255 -21.66 20.62 11.91
N GLY A 256 -20.44 20.25 12.31
CA GLY A 256 -20.18 19.82 13.69
C GLY A 256 -18.76 20.12 14.22
N GLY A 257 -17.95 20.88 13.50
CA GLY A 257 -16.60 21.25 13.91
C GLY A 257 -15.57 20.14 13.66
N LYS A 258 -14.37 20.31 14.23
CA LYS A 258 -13.19 19.50 13.93
C LYS A 258 -13.39 18.02 14.24
N GLU A 259 -13.85 17.67 15.44
CA GLU A 259 -14.02 16.30 15.88
C GLU A 259 -15.03 15.55 15.01
N TYR A 260 -16.11 16.21 14.62
CA TYR A 260 -17.09 15.65 13.72
C TYR A 260 -16.54 15.41 12.30
N ALA A 261 -15.70 16.32 11.79
CA ALA A 261 -15.03 16.14 10.51
C ALA A 261 -14.04 14.96 10.52
N GLU A 262 -13.31 14.76 11.60
CA GLU A 262 -12.42 13.62 11.79
C GLU A 262 -13.19 12.30 11.83
N ILE A 263 -14.33 12.26 12.54
CA ILE A 263 -15.23 11.09 12.59
C ILE A 263 -15.79 10.78 11.20
N CYS A 264 -16.30 11.78 10.46
CA CYS A 264 -16.82 11.59 9.12
C CYS A 264 -15.77 11.07 8.12
N SER A 265 -14.56 11.61 8.18
CA SER A 265 -13.44 11.14 7.36
C SER A 265 -13.09 9.68 7.65
N GLY A 266 -13.02 9.29 8.93
CA GLY A 266 -12.78 7.93 9.37
C GLY A 266 -13.92 6.98 8.99
N ALA A 267 -15.17 7.39 9.15
CA ALA A 267 -16.35 6.60 8.80
C ALA A 267 -16.44 6.34 7.30
N TYR A 268 -16.16 7.34 6.46
CA TYR A 268 -16.09 7.16 5.01
C TYR A 268 -15.09 6.07 4.64
N ARG A 269 -13.86 6.20 5.12
CA ARG A 269 -12.77 5.25 4.87
C ARG A 269 -13.14 3.84 5.31
N GLN A 270 -13.64 3.70 6.54
CA GLN A 270 -14.00 2.41 7.10
C GLN A 270 -15.13 1.76 6.31
N THR A 271 -16.17 2.52 5.96
CA THR A 271 -17.29 2.03 5.17
C THR A 271 -16.84 1.48 3.83
N ILE A 272 -16.03 2.23 3.08
CA ILE A 272 -15.57 1.77 1.76
C ILE A 272 -14.64 0.55 1.89
N SER A 273 -13.68 0.59 2.81
CA SER A 273 -12.68 -0.49 2.94
C SER A 273 -13.25 -1.79 3.48
N ALA A 274 -14.34 -1.73 4.27
CA ALA A 274 -15.02 -2.91 4.80
C ALA A 274 -15.93 -3.61 3.78
N HIS A 275 -16.10 -3.05 2.58
CA HIS A 275 -16.99 -3.60 1.57
C HIS A 275 -16.24 -4.08 0.34
N LYS A 276 -16.84 -5.01 -0.38
CA LYS A 276 -16.40 -5.43 -1.72
C LYS A 276 -17.46 -5.12 -2.76
N LEU A 277 -17.02 -4.47 -3.83
CA LEU A 277 -17.84 -4.23 -5.01
C LEU A 277 -17.58 -5.35 -6.02
N PHE A 278 -18.63 -5.99 -6.50
CA PHE A 278 -18.55 -7.06 -7.49
C PHE A 278 -19.84 -7.16 -8.33
N THR A 279 -19.80 -7.95 -9.39
CA THR A 279 -20.95 -8.24 -10.25
C THR A 279 -21.34 -9.70 -10.11
N ASP A 280 -22.62 -9.98 -9.90
CA ASP A 280 -23.15 -11.35 -9.86
C ASP A 280 -23.32 -11.95 -11.29
N ASN A 281 -23.76 -13.22 -11.36
CA ASN A 281 -23.99 -13.92 -12.63
C ASN A 281 -25.17 -13.38 -13.48
N LYS A 282 -25.95 -12.46 -12.92
CA LYS A 282 -27.04 -11.75 -13.63
C LYS A 282 -26.61 -10.33 -14.04
N GLY A 283 -25.36 -9.97 -13.86
CA GLY A 283 -24.84 -8.63 -14.15
C GLY A 283 -25.25 -7.55 -13.15
N ARG A 284 -25.79 -7.92 -11.98
CA ARG A 284 -26.15 -6.94 -10.96
C ARG A 284 -24.92 -6.52 -10.18
N LEU A 285 -24.78 -5.20 -10.01
CA LEU A 285 -23.73 -4.63 -9.18
C LEU A 285 -24.13 -4.76 -7.71
N LEU A 286 -23.23 -5.31 -6.91
CA LEU A 286 -23.43 -5.58 -5.49
C LEU A 286 -22.28 -5.00 -4.67
N PHE A 287 -22.62 -4.38 -3.52
CA PHE A 287 -21.65 -3.81 -2.59
C PHE A 287 -21.88 -4.45 -1.22
N PHE A 288 -21.05 -5.46 -0.89
CA PHE A 288 -21.24 -6.29 0.28
C PHE A 288 -20.21 -5.97 1.36
N SER A 289 -20.67 -5.93 2.59
CA SER A 289 -19.80 -5.91 3.75
C SER A 289 -18.94 -7.17 3.78
N LYS A 290 -17.64 -6.98 3.98
CA LYS A 290 -16.65 -8.04 4.15
C LYS A 290 -15.94 -7.78 5.46
N GLU A 291 -16.42 -8.38 6.52
CA GLU A 291 -15.80 -8.27 7.81
C GLU A 291 -14.76 -9.37 8.03
N ASN A 292 -13.60 -8.97 8.52
CA ASN A 292 -12.54 -9.90 8.86
C ASN A 292 -12.56 -10.31 10.33
N ASN A 293 -13.22 -9.52 11.19
CA ASN A 293 -13.16 -9.67 12.64
C ASN A 293 -14.54 -9.76 13.30
N SER A 294 -15.59 -10.03 12.54
CA SER A 294 -16.92 -10.23 13.06
C SER A 294 -17.69 -11.27 12.23
N ASN A 295 -18.90 -11.58 12.67
CA ASN A 295 -19.74 -12.64 12.07
C ASN A 295 -20.22 -12.36 10.66
N GLY A 296 -19.77 -11.30 10.01
CA GLY A 296 -20.12 -10.98 8.63
C GLY A 296 -21.62 -10.78 8.45
N SER A 297 -22.23 -10.03 9.32
CA SER A 297 -23.64 -9.65 9.22
C SER A 297 -23.90 -8.58 8.18
#